data_f72091a6f75e31b6bc0f6600d0f3ef05
#
_entry.id   f72091a6f75e31b6bc0f6600d0f3ef05
#
_cell.length_a   1.000
_cell.length_b   1.000
_cell.length_c   1.000
_cell.angle_alpha   90.00
_cell.angle_beta   90.00
_cell.angle_gamma   90.00
#
_symmetry.space_group_name_H-M   'P 1'
#
loop_
_entity.id
_entity.type
_entity.pdbx_description
1 polymer ?
#
loop_
_entity_poly.entity_id
_entity_poly.type
_entity_poly.pdbx_seq_one_letter_code
_entity_poly.pdbx_strand_id
1 'polypeptide(L)'
;MAKVLDLSLVLCVLCVSTAAIAMARNLGEESSDDTEFIKSSCETATYPDLCFQSLSSYASEIKKRPLQLAETALAVSMARAKSAKTYISDMTDYKGITKRQHEAVLDCVEEMGDTVDRLSKSLKELKNLEEGESKEDFWFCLSNVRTWTSAALTDETTCLDGFGGKGMDGELKSLVRAHIVRVAQDTSNALALINVYASKH
;
A
#
# COMPACT_ATOMS: atom_id res chain seq x y z
N MET A 1 43.76 -18.74 -43.16
CA MET A 1 42.44 -18.07 -43.07
C MET A 1 41.57 -18.61 -41.94
N ALA A 2 41.56 -19.89 -41.63
CA ALA A 2 40.74 -20.47 -40.54
C ALA A 2 41.07 -19.97 -39.11
N LYS A 3 42.35 -19.70 -38.79
CA LYS A 3 42.78 -19.25 -37.43
C LYS A 3 42.36 -17.82 -37.10
N VAL A 4 42.18 -16.95 -38.08
CA VAL A 4 41.76 -15.53 -37.85
C VAL A 4 40.24 -15.44 -37.60
N LEU A 5 39.47 -16.33 -38.24
CA LEU A 5 38.01 -16.40 -37.97
C LEU A 5 37.72 -16.88 -36.54
N ASP A 6 38.55 -17.81 -36.03
CA ASP A 6 38.36 -18.38 -34.68
C ASP A 6 38.62 -17.34 -33.58
N LEU A 7 39.61 -16.48 -33.73
CA LEU A 7 39.96 -15.43 -32.78
C LEU A 7 38.88 -14.32 -32.74
N SER A 8 38.29 -14.00 -33.87
CA SER A 8 37.17 -12.99 -33.96
C SER A 8 35.90 -13.49 -33.28
N LEU A 9 35.58 -14.78 -33.44
CA LEU A 9 34.45 -15.42 -32.77
C LEU A 9 34.62 -15.47 -31.26
N VAL A 10 35.81 -15.79 -30.77
CA VAL A 10 36.12 -15.82 -29.33
C VAL A 10 36.05 -14.41 -28.73
N LEU A 11 36.55 -13.40 -29.43
CA LEU A 11 36.41 -11.98 -28.98
C LEU A 11 34.94 -11.52 -28.92
N CYS A 12 34.12 -11.86 -29.91
CA CYS A 12 32.68 -11.54 -29.90
C CYS A 12 31.94 -12.21 -28.73
N VAL A 13 32.22 -13.49 -28.44
CA VAL A 13 31.62 -14.24 -27.33
C VAL A 13 32.03 -13.64 -26.00
N LEU A 14 33.28 -13.22 -25.84
CA LEU A 14 33.76 -12.57 -24.63
C LEU A 14 33.13 -11.16 -24.43
N CYS A 15 32.95 -10.37 -25.50
CA CYS A 15 32.27 -9.08 -25.41
C CYS A 15 30.79 -9.21 -25.04
N VAL A 16 30.08 -10.19 -25.58
CA VAL A 16 28.66 -10.42 -25.26
C VAL A 16 28.49 -10.90 -23.81
N SER A 17 29.40 -11.76 -23.34
CA SER A 17 29.35 -12.25 -21.95
C SER A 17 29.67 -11.17 -20.92
N THR A 18 30.60 -10.26 -21.19
CA THR A 18 30.91 -9.14 -20.29
C THR A 18 29.80 -8.10 -20.24
N ALA A 19 29.16 -7.80 -21.36
CA ALA A 19 28.00 -6.90 -21.42
C ALA A 19 26.78 -7.47 -20.65
N ALA A 20 26.51 -8.78 -20.78
CA ALA A 20 25.43 -9.44 -20.05
C ALA A 20 25.67 -9.46 -18.53
N ILE A 21 26.91 -9.68 -18.08
CA ILE A 21 27.27 -9.65 -16.66
C ILE A 21 27.17 -8.23 -16.09
N ALA A 22 27.56 -7.20 -16.85
CA ALA A 22 27.45 -5.80 -16.44
C ALA A 22 25.98 -5.37 -16.31
N MET A 23 25.11 -5.75 -17.27
CA MET A 23 23.67 -5.49 -17.18
C MET A 23 23.03 -6.21 -15.98
N ALA A 24 23.36 -7.45 -15.73
CA ALA A 24 22.82 -8.22 -14.60
C ALA A 24 23.26 -7.62 -13.24
N ARG A 25 24.48 -7.10 -13.14
CA ARG A 25 24.97 -6.40 -11.93
C ARG A 25 24.24 -5.08 -11.71
N ASN A 26 24.07 -4.26 -12.74
CA ASN A 26 23.35 -2.99 -12.65
C ASN A 26 21.88 -3.17 -12.24
N LEU A 27 21.19 -4.18 -12.77
CA LEU A 27 19.81 -4.49 -12.39
C LEU A 27 19.70 -5.00 -10.94
N GLY A 28 20.68 -5.75 -10.46
CA GLY A 28 20.71 -6.23 -9.07
C GLY A 28 21.01 -5.12 -8.06
N GLU A 29 21.88 -4.19 -8.41
CA GLU A 29 22.27 -3.06 -7.57
C GLU A 29 21.14 -2.02 -7.50
N GLU A 30 20.49 -1.68 -8.61
CA GLU A 30 19.34 -0.79 -8.67
C GLU A 30 18.17 -1.32 -7.85
N SER A 31 17.85 -2.62 -7.95
CA SER A 31 16.80 -3.26 -7.16
C SER A 31 17.11 -3.26 -5.65
N SER A 32 18.37 -3.42 -5.25
CA SER A 32 18.80 -3.35 -3.86
C SER A 32 18.62 -1.93 -3.29
N ASP A 33 18.99 -0.92 -4.04
CA ASP A 33 18.90 0.49 -3.71
C ASP A 33 17.44 0.96 -3.57
N ASP A 34 16.55 0.52 -4.48
CA ASP A 34 15.12 0.83 -4.44
C ASP A 34 14.46 0.21 -3.20
N THR A 35 14.88 -1.02 -2.85
CA THR A 35 14.39 -1.71 -1.65
C THR A 35 14.86 -1.02 -0.37
N GLU A 36 16.11 -0.56 -0.30
CA GLU A 36 16.64 0.17 0.85
C GLU A 36 15.97 1.55 1.02
N PHE A 37 15.62 2.22 -0.08
CA PHE A 37 14.81 3.44 -0.04
C PHE A 37 13.45 3.20 0.61
N ILE A 38 12.75 2.11 0.26
CA ILE A 38 11.46 1.77 0.88
C ILE A 38 11.65 1.49 2.37
N LYS A 39 12.69 0.72 2.73
CA LYS A 39 12.97 0.36 4.11
C LYS A 39 13.21 1.61 4.97
N SER A 40 14.10 2.50 4.54
CA SER A 40 14.39 3.75 5.26
C SER A 40 13.19 4.69 5.34
N SER A 41 12.38 4.76 4.29
CA SER A 41 11.13 5.54 4.30
C SER A 41 10.11 4.98 5.29
N CYS A 42 10.02 3.66 5.39
CA CYS A 42 9.10 2.98 6.32
C CYS A 42 9.51 3.14 7.80
N GLU A 43 10.75 3.47 8.13
CA GLU A 43 11.17 3.74 9.52
C GLU A 43 10.36 4.86 10.18
N THR A 44 9.82 5.79 9.38
CA THR A 44 8.99 6.91 9.85
C THR A 44 7.49 6.56 9.92
N ALA A 45 7.10 5.38 9.46
CA ALA A 45 5.72 4.93 9.46
C ALA A 45 5.28 4.45 10.84
N THR A 46 3.97 4.39 11.09
CA THR A 46 3.41 3.93 12.37
C THR A 46 3.72 2.46 12.64
N TYR A 47 3.76 1.64 11.58
CA TYR A 47 4.06 0.21 11.63
C TYR A 47 5.18 -0.10 10.64
N PRO A 48 6.47 0.14 10.98
CA PRO A 48 7.60 0.08 10.05
C PRO A 48 7.76 -1.27 9.33
N ASP A 49 7.77 -2.37 10.08
CA ASP A 49 7.95 -3.71 9.52
C ASP A 49 6.83 -4.07 8.54
N LEU A 50 5.60 -3.69 8.89
CA LEU A 50 4.44 -3.90 8.05
C LEU A 50 4.49 -3.05 6.79
N CYS A 51 4.89 -1.79 6.90
CA CYS A 51 5.10 -0.87 5.79
C CYS A 51 6.07 -1.48 4.78
N PHE A 52 7.24 -1.90 5.23
CA PHE A 52 8.23 -2.55 4.38
C PHE A 52 7.71 -3.84 3.75
N GLN A 53 7.07 -4.71 4.54
CA GLN A 53 6.48 -5.95 4.04
C GLN A 53 5.44 -5.72 2.95
N SER A 54 4.62 -4.68 3.10
CA SER A 54 3.54 -4.35 2.14
C SER A 54 4.05 -3.69 0.86
N LEU A 55 5.21 -2.99 0.88
CA LEU A 55 5.68 -2.16 -0.21
C LEU A 55 6.93 -2.69 -0.93
N SER A 56 7.73 -3.57 -0.31
CA SER A 56 9.00 -4.05 -0.87
C SER A 56 8.86 -4.72 -2.24
N SER A 57 7.76 -5.41 -2.51
CA SER A 57 7.50 -6.03 -3.81
C SER A 57 7.27 -5.04 -4.95
N TYR A 58 7.03 -3.77 -4.63
CA TYR A 58 6.81 -2.68 -5.60
C TYR A 58 8.07 -1.80 -5.81
N ALA A 59 9.24 -2.25 -5.36
CA ALA A 59 10.47 -1.47 -5.43
C ALA A 59 10.77 -0.95 -6.85
N SER A 60 10.65 -1.82 -7.86
CA SER A 60 10.87 -1.47 -9.27
C SER A 60 9.86 -0.46 -9.84
N GLU A 61 8.69 -0.32 -9.22
CA GLU A 61 7.66 0.66 -9.62
C GLU A 61 7.87 1.99 -8.89
N ILE A 62 8.24 1.93 -7.63
CA ILE A 62 8.46 3.10 -6.75
C ILE A 62 9.71 3.88 -7.15
N LYS A 63 10.83 3.22 -7.47
CA LYS A 63 12.09 3.81 -8.00
C LYS A 63 12.56 5.04 -7.21
N LYS A 64 12.64 4.93 -5.90
CA LYS A 64 13.09 6.00 -4.97
C LYS A 64 12.28 7.31 -5.08
N ARG A 65 11.06 7.28 -5.61
CA ARG A 65 10.20 8.45 -5.73
C ARG A 65 9.23 8.53 -4.54
N PRO A 66 9.35 9.56 -3.68
CA PRO A 66 8.50 9.67 -2.49
C PRO A 66 7.00 9.77 -2.79
N LEU A 67 6.62 10.47 -3.87
CA LEU A 67 5.23 10.54 -4.31
C LEU A 67 4.69 9.16 -4.71
N GLN A 68 5.45 8.45 -5.53
CA GLN A 68 5.07 7.10 -5.98
C GLN A 68 4.99 6.11 -4.80
N LEU A 69 5.84 6.27 -3.79
CA LEU A 69 5.78 5.48 -2.57
C LEU A 69 4.45 5.71 -1.82
N ALA A 70 4.03 6.98 -1.67
CA ALA A 70 2.76 7.33 -1.04
C ALA A 70 1.55 6.84 -1.85
N GLU A 71 1.58 6.98 -3.18
CA GLU A 71 0.55 6.44 -4.09
C GLU A 71 0.43 4.92 -3.98
N THR A 72 1.58 4.22 -3.98
CA THR A 72 1.61 2.76 -3.86
C THR A 72 1.05 2.31 -2.50
N ALA A 73 1.40 3.01 -1.42
CA ALA A 73 0.88 2.72 -0.09
C ALA A 73 -0.65 2.88 -0.02
N LEU A 74 -1.21 3.95 -0.60
CA LEU A 74 -2.67 4.13 -0.72
C LEU A 74 -3.31 3.03 -1.56
N ALA A 75 -2.69 2.65 -2.69
CA ALA A 75 -3.21 1.61 -3.57
C ALA A 75 -3.24 0.24 -2.86
N VAL A 76 -2.20 -0.10 -2.11
CA VAL A 76 -2.12 -1.33 -1.31
C VAL A 76 -3.18 -1.33 -0.22
N SER A 77 -3.33 -0.22 0.54
CA SER A 77 -4.36 -0.09 1.56
C SER A 77 -5.77 -0.25 0.97
N MET A 78 -6.06 0.43 -0.15
CA MET A 78 -7.34 0.33 -0.84
C MET A 78 -7.64 -1.10 -1.34
N ALA A 79 -6.64 -1.79 -1.90
CA ALA A 79 -6.80 -3.17 -2.36
C ALA A 79 -7.13 -4.10 -1.19
N ARG A 80 -6.47 -3.91 -0.05
CA ARG A 80 -6.73 -4.66 1.17
C ARG A 80 -8.11 -4.36 1.75
N ALA A 81 -8.53 -3.09 1.76
CA ALA A 81 -9.87 -2.68 2.19
C ALA A 81 -10.96 -3.34 1.34
N LYS A 82 -10.81 -3.39 0.03
CA LYS A 82 -11.71 -4.10 -0.90
C LYS A 82 -11.80 -5.59 -0.56
N SER A 83 -10.66 -6.24 -0.32
CA SER A 83 -10.62 -7.65 0.04
C SER A 83 -11.28 -7.91 1.40
N ALA A 84 -11.02 -7.05 2.40
CA ALA A 84 -11.64 -7.15 3.72
C ALA A 84 -13.15 -6.93 3.65
N LYS A 85 -13.64 -5.95 2.89
CA LYS A 85 -15.08 -5.72 2.66
C LYS A 85 -15.75 -6.97 2.10
N THR A 86 -15.18 -7.59 1.06
CA THR A 86 -15.72 -8.80 0.46
C THR A 86 -15.77 -9.93 1.49
N TYR A 87 -14.67 -10.16 2.22
CA TYR A 87 -14.59 -11.19 3.25
C TYR A 87 -15.65 -11.00 4.35
N ILE A 88 -15.85 -9.77 4.81
CA ILE A 88 -16.86 -9.47 5.86
C ILE A 88 -18.27 -9.58 5.30
N SER A 89 -18.50 -9.20 4.04
CA SER A 89 -19.79 -9.38 3.38
C SER A 89 -20.22 -10.85 3.35
N ASP A 90 -19.28 -11.77 3.13
CA ASP A 90 -19.56 -13.21 3.15
C ASP A 90 -19.97 -13.70 4.56
N MET A 91 -19.65 -12.94 5.61
CA MET A 91 -20.04 -13.27 7.00
C MET A 91 -21.49 -12.92 7.33
N THR A 92 -22.22 -12.21 6.47
CA THR A 92 -23.67 -11.96 6.66
C THR A 92 -24.46 -13.25 6.73
N ASP A 93 -23.99 -14.29 6.04
CA ASP A 93 -24.61 -15.63 6.01
C ASP A 93 -23.98 -16.61 7.03
N TYR A 94 -23.15 -16.12 7.95
CA TYR A 94 -22.44 -16.96 8.92
C TYR A 94 -23.44 -17.61 9.89
N LYS A 95 -23.41 -18.94 9.97
CA LYS A 95 -24.39 -19.69 10.77
C LYS A 95 -24.18 -19.51 12.28
N GLY A 96 -25.26 -19.30 12.99
CA GLY A 96 -25.25 -19.26 14.46
C GLY A 96 -24.91 -17.90 15.07
N ILE A 97 -24.80 -16.83 14.25
CA ILE A 97 -24.64 -15.47 14.77
C ILE A 97 -25.97 -14.93 15.30
N THR A 98 -25.87 -14.11 16.35
CA THR A 98 -27.02 -13.40 16.90
C THR A 98 -27.46 -12.26 15.98
N LYS A 99 -28.68 -11.77 16.14
CA LYS A 99 -29.18 -10.59 15.42
C LYS A 99 -28.24 -9.40 15.56
N ARG A 100 -27.73 -9.14 16.77
CA ARG A 100 -26.80 -8.05 17.04
C ARG A 100 -25.46 -8.22 16.28
N GLN A 101 -24.94 -9.44 16.23
CA GLN A 101 -23.71 -9.72 15.46
C GLN A 101 -23.94 -9.55 13.96
N HIS A 102 -25.09 -9.96 13.45
CA HIS A 102 -25.46 -9.77 12.06
C HIS A 102 -25.56 -8.26 11.70
N GLU A 103 -26.22 -7.45 12.56
CA GLU A 103 -26.28 -6.00 12.38
C GLU A 103 -24.87 -5.37 12.37
N ALA A 104 -23.98 -5.76 13.30
CA ALA A 104 -22.61 -5.28 13.33
C ALA A 104 -21.79 -5.68 12.09
N VAL A 105 -22.07 -6.83 11.48
CA VAL A 105 -21.46 -7.23 10.20
C VAL A 105 -21.95 -6.32 9.07
N LEU A 106 -23.24 -6.02 9.00
CA LEU A 106 -23.80 -5.11 7.97
C LEU A 106 -23.22 -3.70 8.10
N ASP A 107 -23.19 -3.16 9.32
CA ASP A 107 -22.58 -1.84 9.59
C ASP A 107 -21.12 -1.82 9.17
N CYS A 108 -20.34 -2.86 9.51
CA CYS A 108 -18.94 -2.95 9.11
C CYS A 108 -18.74 -3.06 7.59
N VAL A 109 -19.65 -3.72 6.85
CA VAL A 109 -19.60 -3.75 5.37
C VAL A 109 -19.83 -2.35 4.79
N GLU A 110 -20.72 -1.54 5.39
CA GLU A 110 -20.95 -0.14 5.01
C GLU A 110 -19.70 0.70 5.27
N GLU A 111 -19.15 0.66 6.50
CA GLU A 111 -17.92 1.38 6.89
C GLU A 111 -16.73 1.01 5.99
N MET A 112 -16.58 -0.25 5.65
CA MET A 112 -15.53 -0.68 4.72
C MET A 112 -15.81 -0.22 3.28
N GLY A 113 -17.07 0.01 2.91
CA GLY A 113 -17.44 0.66 1.66
C GLY A 113 -16.94 2.10 1.62
N ASP A 114 -17.22 2.86 2.67
CA ASP A 114 -16.77 4.23 2.83
C ASP A 114 -15.23 4.33 2.86
N THR A 115 -14.55 3.43 3.57
CA THR A 115 -13.08 3.29 3.55
C THR A 115 -12.56 3.19 2.11
N VAL A 116 -13.13 2.29 1.29
CA VAL A 116 -12.71 2.10 -0.10
C VAL A 116 -12.92 3.37 -0.92
N ASP A 117 -14.05 4.05 -0.76
CA ASP A 117 -14.37 5.28 -1.49
C ASP A 117 -13.43 6.43 -1.10
N ARG A 118 -13.14 6.60 0.19
CA ARG A 118 -12.21 7.62 0.70
C ARG A 118 -10.79 7.37 0.22
N LEU A 119 -10.28 6.14 0.30
CA LEU A 119 -8.96 5.79 -0.20
C LEU A 119 -8.86 5.94 -1.72
N SER A 120 -9.94 5.63 -2.46
CA SER A 120 -10.00 5.84 -3.92
C SER A 120 -9.93 7.32 -4.29
N LYS A 121 -10.66 8.20 -3.56
CA LYS A 121 -10.58 9.66 -3.73
C LYS A 121 -9.19 10.17 -3.42
N SER A 122 -8.59 9.74 -2.30
CA SER A 122 -7.21 10.10 -1.91
C SER A 122 -6.20 9.72 -2.98
N LEU A 123 -6.27 8.50 -3.50
CA LEU A 123 -5.35 8.02 -4.53
C LEU A 123 -5.52 8.77 -5.84
N LYS A 124 -6.76 9.06 -6.24
CA LYS A 124 -7.05 9.83 -7.46
C LYS A 124 -6.50 11.26 -7.36
N GLU A 125 -6.72 11.91 -6.23
CA GLU A 125 -6.25 13.27 -5.97
C GLU A 125 -4.72 13.33 -5.98
N LEU A 126 -4.06 12.38 -5.30
CA LEU A 126 -2.60 12.33 -5.23
C LEU A 126 -1.96 12.08 -6.61
N LYS A 127 -2.58 11.25 -7.46
CA LYS A 127 -2.13 11.00 -8.83
C LYS A 127 -2.30 12.19 -9.77
N ASN A 128 -3.23 13.08 -9.48
CA ASN A 128 -3.44 14.29 -10.27
C ASN A 128 -2.50 15.44 -9.86
N LEU A 129 -1.64 15.22 -8.85
CA LEU A 129 -0.66 16.19 -8.39
C LEU A 129 0.47 16.25 -9.42
N GLU A 130 0.41 17.25 -10.30
CA GLU A 130 1.39 17.45 -11.37
C GLU A 130 2.51 18.40 -10.92
N GLU A 131 3.70 18.20 -11.51
CA GLU A 131 4.82 19.14 -11.35
C GLU A 131 4.47 20.47 -12.03
N GLY A 132 4.37 21.54 -11.27
CA GLY A 132 4.09 22.89 -11.79
C GLY A 132 2.75 23.47 -11.35
N GLU A 133 1.98 22.79 -10.53
CA GLU A 133 0.82 23.37 -9.87
C GLU A 133 1.22 24.56 -8.97
N SER A 134 0.28 25.48 -8.74
CA SER A 134 0.51 26.54 -7.78
C SER A 134 0.76 25.94 -6.39
N LYS A 135 1.47 26.67 -5.54
CA LYS A 135 1.72 26.22 -4.16
C LYS A 135 0.42 26.01 -3.40
N GLU A 136 -0.58 26.85 -3.67
CA GLU A 136 -1.91 26.78 -3.08
C GLU A 136 -2.63 25.50 -3.50
N ASP A 137 -2.62 25.15 -4.79
CA ASP A 137 -3.26 23.93 -5.32
C ASP A 137 -2.59 22.67 -4.78
N PHE A 138 -1.26 22.65 -4.68
CA PHE A 138 -0.49 21.57 -4.08
C PHE A 138 -0.93 21.30 -2.62
N TRP A 139 -1.00 22.36 -1.79
CA TRP A 139 -1.39 22.21 -0.40
C TRP A 139 -2.87 21.87 -0.23
N PHE A 140 -3.73 22.36 -1.11
CA PHE A 140 -5.14 21.99 -1.14
C PHE A 140 -5.33 20.52 -1.46
N CYS A 141 -4.66 20.00 -2.49
CA CYS A 141 -4.64 18.58 -2.85
C CYS A 141 -4.18 17.72 -1.67
N LEU A 142 -3.02 18.02 -1.08
CA LEU A 142 -2.50 17.27 0.06
C LEU A 142 -3.43 17.32 1.28
N SER A 143 -4.10 18.44 1.52
CA SER A 143 -5.10 18.56 2.59
C SER A 143 -6.28 17.61 2.37
N ASN A 144 -6.78 17.52 1.14
CA ASN A 144 -7.85 16.60 0.75
C ASN A 144 -7.42 15.14 0.97
N VAL A 145 -6.25 14.76 0.43
CA VAL A 145 -5.69 13.42 0.56
C VAL A 145 -5.57 13.00 2.03
N ARG A 146 -5.01 13.87 2.87
CA ARG A 146 -4.86 13.61 4.31
C ARG A 146 -6.19 13.48 5.03
N THR A 147 -7.14 14.34 4.69
CA THR A 147 -8.48 14.34 5.29
C THR A 147 -9.23 13.05 4.96
N TRP A 148 -9.26 12.64 3.69
CA TRP A 148 -9.95 11.41 3.30
C TRP A 148 -9.24 10.16 3.82
N THR A 149 -7.91 10.13 3.83
CA THR A 149 -7.16 8.98 4.41
C THR A 149 -7.39 8.87 5.92
N SER A 150 -7.44 9.99 6.65
CA SER A 150 -7.78 10.00 8.08
C SER A 150 -9.23 9.58 8.33
N ALA A 151 -10.16 9.99 7.47
CA ALA A 151 -11.56 9.58 7.57
C ALA A 151 -11.71 8.06 7.32
N ALA A 152 -10.95 7.47 6.39
CA ALA A 152 -10.91 6.03 6.18
C ALA A 152 -10.47 5.27 7.45
N LEU A 153 -9.46 5.78 8.18
CA LEU A 153 -9.06 5.21 9.48
C LEU A 153 -10.18 5.27 10.53
N THR A 154 -11.02 6.30 10.47
CA THR A 154 -12.20 6.42 11.36
C THR A 154 -13.22 5.35 11.02
N ASP A 155 -13.54 5.14 9.74
CA ASP A 155 -14.49 4.11 9.30
C ASP A 155 -14.00 2.71 9.73
N GLU A 156 -12.71 2.41 9.55
CA GLU A 156 -12.09 1.14 9.99
C GLU A 156 -12.21 0.93 11.51
N THR A 157 -12.02 2.00 12.30
CA THR A 157 -12.16 1.94 13.75
C THR A 157 -13.62 1.75 14.14
N THR A 158 -14.55 2.45 13.49
CA THR A 158 -16.00 2.32 13.72
C THR A 158 -16.48 0.89 13.48
N CYS A 159 -16.03 0.26 12.37
CA CYS A 159 -16.29 -1.17 12.13
C CYS A 159 -15.82 -2.04 13.31
N LEU A 160 -14.60 -1.84 13.82
CA LEU A 160 -14.07 -2.60 14.96
C LEU A 160 -14.88 -2.39 16.25
N ASP A 161 -15.32 -1.16 16.48
CA ASP A 161 -16.09 -0.78 17.67
C ASP A 161 -17.50 -1.40 17.67
N GLY A 162 -18.10 -1.63 16.50
CA GLY A 162 -19.36 -2.36 16.34
C GLY A 162 -19.31 -3.77 16.95
N PHE A 163 -18.14 -4.40 17.00
CA PHE A 163 -17.91 -5.69 17.66
C PHE A 163 -17.48 -5.56 19.13
N GLY A 164 -17.64 -4.38 19.73
CA GLY A 164 -17.38 -4.13 21.15
C GLY A 164 -18.52 -4.62 22.06
N GLY A 165 -18.18 -4.81 23.34
CA GLY A 165 -19.16 -5.07 24.38
C GLY A 165 -19.58 -6.53 24.57
N LYS A 166 -20.48 -6.73 25.55
CA LYS A 166 -20.93 -8.06 25.97
C LYS A 166 -21.70 -8.78 24.84
N GLY A 167 -21.42 -10.06 24.65
CA GLY A 167 -22.10 -10.89 23.65
C GLY A 167 -21.59 -10.76 22.22
N MET A 168 -20.53 -9.94 22.01
CA MET A 168 -19.85 -9.84 20.72
C MET A 168 -18.58 -10.70 20.64
N ASP A 169 -18.14 -11.28 21.76
CA ASP A 169 -16.95 -12.13 21.81
C ASP A 169 -17.18 -13.45 21.07
N GLY A 170 -16.11 -13.98 20.48
CA GLY A 170 -16.13 -15.24 19.76
C GLY A 170 -15.36 -15.20 18.46
N GLU A 171 -15.54 -16.25 17.67
CA GLU A 171 -14.82 -16.45 16.41
C GLU A 171 -15.08 -15.32 15.40
N LEU A 172 -16.35 -14.92 15.22
CA LEU A 172 -16.74 -13.84 14.31
C LEU A 172 -15.97 -12.56 14.57
N LYS A 173 -15.94 -12.08 15.81
CA LYS A 173 -15.18 -10.88 16.21
C LYS A 173 -13.70 -11.04 15.91
N SER A 174 -13.13 -12.21 16.18
CA SER A 174 -11.70 -12.46 15.94
C SER A 174 -11.35 -12.41 14.45
N LEU A 175 -12.22 -12.98 13.62
CA LEU A 175 -12.07 -12.96 12.16
C LEU A 175 -12.17 -11.55 11.59
N VAL A 176 -13.23 -10.80 11.94
CA VAL A 176 -13.39 -9.40 11.52
C VAL A 176 -12.18 -8.58 11.95
N ARG A 177 -11.78 -8.67 13.23
CA ARG A 177 -10.67 -7.93 13.78
C ARG A 177 -9.35 -8.21 13.04
N ALA A 178 -9.07 -9.47 12.69
CA ALA A 178 -7.84 -9.83 11.98
C ALA A 178 -7.72 -9.13 10.62
N HIS A 179 -8.85 -8.98 9.89
CA HIS A 179 -8.86 -8.32 8.60
C HIS A 179 -8.81 -6.80 8.72
N ILE A 180 -9.66 -6.21 9.58
CA ILE A 180 -9.77 -4.75 9.68
C ILE A 180 -8.53 -4.11 10.33
N VAL A 181 -7.96 -4.71 11.36
CA VAL A 181 -6.72 -4.19 11.96
C VAL A 181 -5.60 -4.12 10.92
N ARG A 182 -5.52 -5.09 10.02
CA ARG A 182 -4.51 -5.06 8.95
C ARG A 182 -4.76 -3.93 7.96
N VAL A 183 -6.00 -3.66 7.58
CA VAL A 183 -6.36 -2.50 6.75
C VAL A 183 -5.96 -1.21 7.45
N ALA A 184 -6.35 -1.03 8.70
CA ALA A 184 -6.06 0.18 9.49
C ALA A 184 -4.55 0.43 9.65
N GLN A 185 -3.76 -0.62 9.80
CA GLN A 185 -2.31 -0.50 9.84
C GLN A 185 -1.72 -0.04 8.51
N ASP A 186 -2.17 -0.59 7.37
CA ASP A 186 -1.71 -0.16 6.04
C ASP A 186 -2.18 1.28 5.74
N THR A 187 -3.42 1.65 6.10
CA THR A 187 -3.94 3.03 5.94
C THR A 187 -3.15 4.02 6.80
N SER A 188 -2.82 3.66 8.03
CA SER A 188 -1.99 4.47 8.93
C SER A 188 -0.58 4.68 8.36
N ASN A 189 0.03 3.64 7.80
CA ASN A 189 1.32 3.73 7.14
C ASN A 189 1.26 4.62 5.89
N ALA A 190 0.20 4.50 5.07
CA ALA A 190 0.00 5.36 3.91
C ALA A 190 -0.11 6.84 4.33
N LEU A 191 -0.89 7.15 5.37
CA LEU A 191 -1.02 8.51 5.90
C LEU A 191 0.31 9.06 6.42
N ALA A 192 1.12 8.24 7.09
CA ALA A 192 2.45 8.64 7.55
C ALA A 192 3.37 9.00 6.38
N LEU A 193 3.40 8.18 5.32
CA LEU A 193 4.21 8.44 4.12
C LEU A 193 3.75 9.68 3.36
N ILE A 194 2.44 9.94 3.28
CA ILE A 194 1.86 11.18 2.72
C ILE A 194 2.34 12.39 3.54
N ASN A 195 2.33 12.31 4.86
CA ASN A 195 2.80 13.39 5.74
C ASN A 195 4.30 13.66 5.56
N VAL A 196 5.12 12.61 5.41
CA VAL A 196 6.55 12.74 5.13
C VAL A 196 6.77 13.38 3.75
N TYR A 197 6.01 12.99 2.74
CA TYR A 197 6.06 13.63 1.42
C TYR A 197 5.72 15.13 1.52
N ALA A 198 4.61 15.47 2.18
CA ALA A 198 4.19 16.85 2.38
C ALA A 198 5.24 17.70 3.13
N SER A 199 5.95 17.13 4.10
CA SER A 199 6.94 17.87 4.90
C SER A 199 8.21 18.29 4.13
N LYS A 200 8.42 17.74 2.94
CA LYS A 200 9.58 18.02 2.08
C LYS A 200 9.32 19.11 1.04
N HIS A 201 8.10 19.66 0.99
CA HIS A 201 7.64 20.70 0.07
C HIS A 201 7.18 21.93 0.83
#